data_989cb21d167d3bbd20afce5f74d11a7e
#
_entry.id   989cb21d167d3bbd20afce5f74d11a7e
#
_cell.length_a   1.000
_cell.length_b   1.000
_cell.length_c   1.000
_cell.angle_alpha   90.00
_cell.angle_beta   90.00
_cell.angle_gamma   90.00
#
_symmetry.space_group_name_H-M   'P 1'
#
loop_
_entity.id
_entity.type
_entity.pdbx_description
1 polymer ?
#
loop_
_entity_poly.entity_id
_entity_poly.type
_entity_poly.pdbx_seq_one_letter_code
_entity_poly.pdbx_strand_id
1 'polypeptide(L)'
;MAYVRRRGNQLAIVRGVRDPETRKVEQEILFTLYSREEALAAVGKGVAEDAARFRHLVERAHPQVRFDWKAISRAIEESLYVLPETYDYRSTRLRSAFQRDLLAFTRQLVLADPLGSSAARQLVDDQREALEYLRELIDWRLAAPAQVENEWTADNTWFWRFAARPVDVPPDVEEHAAALYGRQEYRHAAAAFRLLTEAFPDYAEGHNYLGLIALDEGRAGEAVEHFERTIEVGRRLLPRRVPRASWWSDLRTRPYMRGLRNLALARVQAKRYVEALATCDRLVAECDDAMTAAAHRASAYLDIGRWQEALDAARYIHQISPGESLLAAFAAFELRREGEARAFFLHAVLNKPRTVGGVLGVRFVRPRDRDEAVDHNDGVLLARTLDDFLRRRRPASRRFFGALWEHPMVKGLLEEVALVSARWQVDRKGQDRSAFDRMQELHSWEFASRAWGADGPRPMIPLLRTRVRGLRQLH
;
A
#
# COMPACT_ATOMS: atom_id res chain seq x y z
N MET A 1 -17.96 -23.44 36.79
CA MET A 1 -18.44 -24.32 35.69
C MET A 1 -18.94 -23.43 34.56
N ALA A 2 -18.59 -23.71 33.33
CA ALA A 2 -19.04 -22.96 32.18
C ALA A 2 -20.45 -23.43 31.73
N TYR A 3 -21.26 -22.51 31.20
CA TYR A 3 -22.61 -22.78 30.70
C TYR A 3 -22.96 -21.85 29.54
N VAL A 4 -23.97 -22.19 28.75
CA VAL A 4 -24.41 -21.39 27.59
C VAL A 4 -25.45 -20.38 28.03
N ARG A 5 -25.30 -19.14 27.54
CA ARG A 5 -26.28 -18.05 27.75
C ARG A 5 -26.66 -17.41 26.42
N ARG A 6 -27.94 -17.14 26.25
CA ARG A 6 -28.50 -16.40 25.10
C ARG A 6 -28.27 -14.89 25.29
N ARG A 7 -27.83 -14.20 24.27
CA ARG A 7 -27.59 -12.74 24.26
C ARG A 7 -28.06 -12.14 22.94
N GLY A 8 -29.37 -11.76 22.90
CA GLY A 8 -29.97 -11.33 21.64
C GLY A 8 -29.95 -12.47 20.61
N ASN A 9 -29.29 -12.24 19.46
CA ASN A 9 -29.10 -13.21 18.39
C ASN A 9 -27.71 -13.93 18.47
N GLN A 10 -27.16 -14.09 19.66
CA GLN A 10 -25.86 -14.73 19.90
C GLN A 10 -25.97 -15.75 21.04
N LEU A 11 -25.10 -16.75 21.03
CA LEU A 11 -24.90 -17.67 22.14
C LEU A 11 -23.51 -17.45 22.74
N ALA A 12 -23.45 -17.24 24.04
CA ALA A 12 -22.19 -17.08 24.75
C ALA A 12 -21.94 -18.24 25.72
N ILE A 13 -20.76 -18.83 25.67
CA ILE A 13 -20.25 -19.71 26.71
C ILE A 13 -19.69 -18.79 27.79
N VAL A 14 -20.25 -18.87 28.99
CA VAL A 14 -19.94 -17.99 30.10
C VAL A 14 -19.63 -18.76 31.37
N ARG A 15 -18.86 -18.13 32.28
CA ARG A 15 -18.76 -18.60 33.67
C ARG A 15 -19.11 -17.49 34.64
N GLY A 16 -19.64 -17.84 35.81
CA GLY A 16 -19.78 -16.91 36.91
C GLY A 16 -18.44 -16.81 37.67
N VAL A 17 -17.94 -15.59 37.81
CA VAL A 17 -16.79 -15.27 38.64
C VAL A 17 -17.28 -14.41 39.81
N ARG A 18 -16.98 -14.82 41.03
CA ARG A 18 -17.36 -14.03 42.20
C ARG A 18 -16.26 -13.02 42.50
N ASP A 19 -16.65 -11.76 42.43
CA ASP A 19 -15.76 -10.67 42.82
C ASP A 19 -15.41 -10.80 44.33
N PRO A 20 -14.15 -10.83 44.70
CA PRO A 20 -13.73 -11.02 46.06
C PRO A 20 -14.08 -9.84 46.98
N GLU A 21 -14.17 -8.62 46.47
CA GLU A 21 -14.44 -7.41 47.26
C GLU A 21 -15.94 -7.15 47.39
N THR A 22 -16.68 -7.18 46.26
CA THR A 22 -18.11 -6.86 46.23
C THR A 22 -19.02 -8.06 46.50
N ARG A 23 -18.46 -9.29 46.49
CA ARG A 23 -19.16 -10.57 46.60
C ARG A 23 -20.21 -10.80 45.49
N LYS A 24 -20.35 -9.89 44.52
CA LYS A 24 -21.23 -10.04 43.37
C LYS A 24 -20.69 -11.10 42.39
N VAL A 25 -21.61 -11.80 41.75
CA VAL A 25 -21.24 -12.75 40.71
C VAL A 25 -21.28 -11.98 39.36
N GLU A 26 -20.11 -11.78 38.78
CA GLU A 26 -19.98 -11.26 37.44
C GLU A 26 -19.89 -12.41 36.43
N GLN A 27 -20.36 -12.17 35.19
CA GLN A 27 -20.30 -13.16 34.15
C GLN A 27 -19.13 -12.84 33.21
N GLU A 28 -18.17 -13.74 33.20
CA GLU A 28 -17.09 -13.73 32.21
C GLU A 28 -17.51 -14.50 30.95
N ILE A 29 -17.34 -13.87 29.80
CA ILE A 29 -17.62 -14.49 28.50
C ILE A 29 -16.35 -15.21 28.07
N LEU A 30 -16.45 -16.53 27.90
CA LEU A 30 -15.34 -17.38 27.48
C LEU A 30 -15.30 -17.49 25.93
N PHE A 31 -16.48 -17.59 25.29
CA PHE A 31 -16.59 -17.65 23.84
C PHE A 31 -17.98 -17.20 23.40
N THR A 32 -18.09 -16.65 22.16
CA THR A 32 -19.38 -16.25 21.59
C THR A 32 -19.56 -16.88 20.20
N LEU A 33 -20.71 -17.50 19.99
CA LEU A 33 -21.14 -18.04 18.71
C LEU A 33 -22.14 -17.07 18.06
N TYR A 34 -21.92 -16.75 16.79
CA TYR A 34 -22.65 -15.70 16.07
C TYR A 34 -23.58 -16.20 14.99
N SER A 35 -23.39 -17.43 14.47
CA SER A 35 -24.22 -18.02 13.43
C SER A 35 -24.63 -19.45 13.78
N ARG A 36 -25.68 -19.93 13.08
CA ARG A 36 -26.13 -21.31 13.19
C ARG A 36 -25.08 -22.28 12.64
N GLU A 37 -24.41 -21.92 11.53
CA GLU A 37 -23.32 -22.71 10.96
C GLU A 37 -22.18 -22.90 11.97
N GLU A 38 -21.73 -21.82 12.58
CA GLU A 38 -20.69 -21.84 13.60
C GLU A 38 -21.09 -22.70 14.80
N ALA A 39 -22.32 -22.59 15.26
CA ALA A 39 -22.84 -23.40 16.35
C ALA A 39 -22.94 -24.89 16.00
N LEU A 40 -23.32 -25.22 14.77
CA LEU A 40 -23.36 -26.62 14.29
C LEU A 40 -21.93 -27.19 14.18
N ALA A 41 -20.97 -26.43 13.69
CA ALA A 41 -19.56 -26.84 13.69
C ALA A 41 -19.06 -27.07 15.12
N ALA A 42 -19.36 -26.18 16.05
CA ALA A 42 -18.97 -26.30 17.46
C ALA A 42 -19.50 -27.56 18.15
N VAL A 43 -20.65 -28.07 17.73
CA VAL A 43 -21.25 -29.31 18.29
C VAL A 43 -20.99 -30.55 17.45
N GLY A 44 -20.27 -30.45 16.31
CA GLY A 44 -19.89 -31.58 15.47
C GLY A 44 -21.02 -32.10 14.57
N LYS A 45 -22.00 -31.26 14.23
CA LYS A 45 -23.08 -31.60 13.28
C LYS A 45 -22.77 -31.15 11.84
N GLY A 46 -21.66 -30.47 11.61
CA GLY A 46 -21.11 -30.19 10.28
C GLY A 46 -20.03 -31.24 9.93
N VAL A 47 -18.79 -30.95 10.24
CA VAL A 47 -17.65 -31.86 10.09
C VAL A 47 -17.16 -32.26 11.49
N ALA A 48 -16.97 -33.56 11.75
CA ALA A 48 -16.61 -34.07 13.10
C ALA A 48 -15.33 -33.46 13.67
N GLU A 49 -14.36 -33.09 12.82
CA GLU A 49 -13.11 -32.44 13.19
C GLU A 49 -13.30 -31.03 13.76
N ASP A 50 -14.34 -30.33 13.36
CA ASP A 50 -14.61 -28.95 13.80
C ASP A 50 -14.94 -28.88 15.29
N ALA A 51 -15.68 -29.82 15.83
CA ALA A 51 -16.02 -29.87 17.23
C ALA A 51 -14.82 -30.10 18.16
N ALA A 52 -13.89 -30.94 17.75
CA ALA A 52 -12.66 -31.21 18.48
C ALA A 52 -11.75 -29.99 18.47
N ARG A 53 -11.60 -29.36 17.31
CA ARG A 53 -10.84 -28.12 17.12
C ARG A 53 -11.44 -26.96 17.92
N PHE A 54 -12.75 -26.79 17.88
CA PHE A 54 -13.45 -25.79 18.67
C PHE A 54 -13.21 -25.95 20.17
N ARG A 55 -13.38 -27.17 20.70
CA ARG A 55 -13.14 -27.46 22.14
C ARG A 55 -11.71 -27.15 22.51
N HIS A 56 -10.75 -27.58 21.70
CA HIS A 56 -9.34 -27.30 21.94
C HIS A 56 -9.05 -25.80 22.00
N LEU A 57 -9.60 -25.01 21.06
CA LEU A 57 -9.45 -23.57 21.05
C LEU A 57 -9.98 -22.91 22.33
N VAL A 58 -11.17 -23.31 22.78
CA VAL A 58 -11.78 -22.71 23.98
C VAL A 58 -11.03 -23.15 25.25
N GLU A 59 -10.62 -24.39 25.35
CA GLU A 59 -9.85 -24.92 26.50
C GLU A 59 -8.47 -24.26 26.60
N ARG A 60 -7.77 -24.09 25.46
CA ARG A 60 -6.47 -23.45 25.39
C ARG A 60 -6.53 -21.97 25.82
N ALA A 61 -7.59 -21.25 25.45
CA ALA A 61 -7.81 -19.88 25.90
C ALA A 61 -8.13 -19.76 27.40
N HIS A 62 -8.69 -20.81 28.00
CA HIS A 62 -9.18 -20.80 29.36
C HIS A 62 -8.75 -22.06 30.15
N PRO A 63 -7.45 -22.32 30.31
CA PRO A 63 -6.94 -23.58 30.90
C PRO A 63 -7.39 -23.80 32.35
N GLN A 64 -7.77 -22.73 33.05
CA GLN A 64 -8.27 -22.78 34.44
C GLN A 64 -9.78 -23.07 34.54
N VAL A 65 -10.50 -23.23 33.40
CA VAL A 65 -11.95 -23.45 33.38
C VAL A 65 -12.24 -24.92 33.11
N ARG A 66 -13.14 -25.50 33.88
CA ARG A 66 -13.69 -26.83 33.59
C ARG A 66 -14.92 -26.70 32.72
N PHE A 67 -14.92 -27.39 31.57
CA PHE A 67 -16.01 -27.40 30.59
C PHE A 67 -16.72 -28.76 30.64
N ASP A 68 -18.04 -28.73 30.84
CA ASP A 68 -18.90 -29.89 30.60
C ASP A 68 -19.41 -29.79 29.14
N TRP A 69 -18.58 -30.29 28.20
CA TRP A 69 -18.89 -30.20 26.79
C TRP A 69 -20.18 -30.92 26.39
N LYS A 70 -20.61 -31.94 27.16
CA LYS A 70 -21.90 -32.62 26.90
C LYS A 70 -23.06 -31.68 27.19
N ALA A 71 -23.05 -31.02 28.36
CA ALA A 71 -24.08 -30.05 28.73
C ALA A 71 -24.02 -28.80 27.83
N ILE A 72 -22.83 -28.29 27.50
CA ILE A 72 -22.64 -27.13 26.61
C ILE A 72 -23.17 -27.42 25.21
N SER A 73 -22.79 -28.55 24.58
CA SER A 73 -23.26 -28.94 23.27
C SER A 73 -24.79 -29.06 23.23
N ARG A 74 -25.38 -29.70 24.21
CA ARG A 74 -26.85 -29.80 24.32
C ARG A 74 -27.53 -28.41 24.41
N ALA A 75 -26.98 -27.52 25.24
CA ALA A 75 -27.54 -26.17 25.38
C ALA A 75 -27.39 -25.32 24.12
N ILE A 76 -26.28 -25.51 23.35
CA ILE A 76 -26.13 -24.90 22.03
C ILE A 76 -27.18 -25.41 21.07
N GLU A 77 -27.36 -26.74 20.95
CA GLU A 77 -28.35 -27.36 20.08
C GLU A 77 -29.80 -26.90 20.39
N GLU A 78 -30.15 -26.84 21.66
CA GLU A 78 -31.47 -26.37 22.11
C GLU A 78 -31.70 -24.88 21.83
N SER A 79 -30.64 -24.14 21.53
CA SER A 79 -30.67 -22.68 21.34
C SER A 79 -30.33 -22.22 19.90
N LEU A 80 -30.18 -23.13 18.95
CA LEU A 80 -29.82 -22.81 17.54
C LEU A 80 -30.81 -21.83 16.89
N TYR A 81 -32.10 -21.87 17.30
CA TYR A 81 -33.12 -21.00 16.73
C TYR A 81 -32.93 -19.50 17.02
N VAL A 82 -32.06 -19.16 17.97
CA VAL A 82 -31.72 -17.78 18.31
C VAL A 82 -30.72 -17.17 17.33
N LEU A 83 -29.94 -18.02 16.67
CA LEU A 83 -28.85 -17.59 15.80
C LEU A 83 -29.33 -17.37 14.37
N PRO A 84 -28.80 -16.33 13.66
CA PRO A 84 -28.98 -16.22 12.23
C PRO A 84 -28.25 -17.37 11.51
N GLU A 85 -28.63 -17.67 10.27
CA GLU A 85 -27.97 -18.73 9.50
C GLU A 85 -26.52 -18.44 9.27
N THR A 86 -26.21 -17.23 8.81
CA THR A 86 -24.87 -16.75 8.52
C THR A 86 -24.56 -15.49 9.32
N TYR A 87 -23.28 -15.17 9.46
CA TYR A 87 -22.81 -13.98 10.15
C TYR A 87 -21.67 -13.33 9.39
N ASP A 88 -21.82 -12.06 9.03
CA ASP A 88 -20.76 -11.32 8.37
C ASP A 88 -19.72 -10.81 9.39
N TYR A 89 -18.63 -11.54 9.52
CA TYR A 89 -17.53 -11.19 10.42
C TYR A 89 -16.78 -9.92 9.99
N ARG A 90 -16.86 -9.52 8.73
CA ARG A 90 -16.13 -8.37 8.19
C ARG A 90 -16.71 -7.04 8.64
N SER A 91 -18.02 -6.98 8.84
CA SER A 91 -18.75 -5.75 9.24
C SER A 91 -18.97 -5.60 10.75
N THR A 92 -18.40 -6.46 11.59
CA THR A 92 -18.84 -6.69 12.97
C THR A 92 -17.86 -6.21 14.05
N ARG A 93 -18.32 -6.29 15.31
CA ARG A 93 -17.52 -6.04 16.51
C ARG A 93 -16.29 -6.96 16.62
N LEU A 94 -16.31 -8.13 15.95
CA LEU A 94 -15.18 -9.04 15.93
C LEU A 94 -13.97 -8.40 15.24
N ARG A 95 -14.18 -7.75 14.09
CA ARG A 95 -13.15 -6.95 13.40
C ARG A 95 -12.49 -5.94 14.35
N SER A 96 -13.32 -5.21 15.12
CA SER A 96 -12.81 -4.24 16.12
C SER A 96 -12.04 -4.90 17.26
N ALA A 97 -12.40 -6.11 17.65
CA ALA A 97 -11.67 -6.86 18.67
C ALA A 97 -10.29 -7.29 18.17
N PHE A 98 -10.21 -7.91 16.99
CA PHE A 98 -8.92 -8.28 16.38
C PHE A 98 -8.00 -7.08 16.15
N GLN A 99 -8.57 -5.95 15.70
CA GLN A 99 -7.79 -4.72 15.53
C GLN A 99 -7.22 -4.21 16.84
N ARG A 100 -7.97 -4.29 17.95
CA ARG A 100 -7.46 -3.90 19.28
C ARG A 100 -6.36 -4.82 19.77
N ASP A 101 -6.53 -6.11 19.58
CA ASP A 101 -5.56 -7.10 20.05
C ASP A 101 -4.25 -7.00 19.25
N LEU A 102 -4.34 -6.88 17.92
CA LEU A 102 -3.18 -6.60 17.09
C LEU A 102 -2.49 -5.29 17.49
N LEU A 103 -3.23 -4.22 17.77
CA LEU A 103 -2.68 -2.96 18.23
C LEU A 103 -2.00 -3.09 19.60
N ALA A 104 -2.55 -3.88 20.51
CA ALA A 104 -1.94 -4.16 21.81
C ALA A 104 -0.59 -4.87 21.63
N PHE A 105 -0.51 -5.91 20.80
CA PHE A 105 0.74 -6.59 20.48
C PHE A 105 1.77 -5.65 19.84
N THR A 106 1.37 -4.84 18.86
CA THR A 106 2.30 -3.91 18.20
C THR A 106 2.83 -2.86 19.16
N ARG A 107 2.04 -2.39 20.13
CA ARG A 107 2.49 -1.47 21.17
C ARG A 107 3.52 -2.11 22.09
N GLN A 108 3.30 -3.35 22.51
CA GLN A 108 4.27 -4.08 23.35
C GLN A 108 5.59 -4.27 22.61
N LEU A 109 5.57 -4.66 21.34
CA LEU A 109 6.78 -4.81 20.52
C LEU A 109 7.53 -3.49 20.33
N VAL A 110 6.82 -2.38 20.11
CA VAL A 110 7.44 -1.05 20.00
C VAL A 110 8.12 -0.65 21.31
N LEU A 111 7.50 -0.94 22.46
CA LEU A 111 8.10 -0.65 23.77
C LEU A 111 9.34 -1.50 24.04
N ALA A 112 9.37 -2.75 23.55
CA ALA A 112 10.51 -3.65 23.70
C ALA A 112 11.66 -3.38 22.72
N ASP A 113 11.53 -2.39 21.83
CA ASP A 113 12.48 -2.05 20.76
C ASP A 113 12.84 -3.23 19.84
N PRO A 114 11.94 -3.62 18.92
CA PRO A 114 12.07 -4.85 18.12
C PRO A 114 13.26 -4.84 17.16
N LEU A 115 13.95 -3.72 16.97
CA LEU A 115 15.02 -3.56 15.98
C LEU A 115 16.38 -4.10 16.42
N GLY A 116 16.46 -4.85 17.49
CA GLY A 116 17.71 -5.49 17.83
C GLY A 116 17.90 -5.95 19.27
N SER A 117 16.98 -5.69 20.18
CA SER A 117 17.16 -6.11 21.56
C SER A 117 16.80 -7.57 21.79
N SER A 118 17.51 -8.24 22.71
CA SER A 118 17.17 -9.60 23.14
C SER A 118 15.77 -9.66 23.79
N ALA A 119 15.35 -8.57 24.44
CA ALA A 119 14.03 -8.44 25.06
C ALA A 119 12.90 -8.45 24.03
N ALA A 120 13.08 -7.85 22.84
CA ALA A 120 12.09 -7.88 21.78
C ALA A 120 11.92 -9.29 21.20
N ARG A 121 13.01 -10.02 21.00
CA ARG A 121 12.97 -11.42 20.55
C ARG A 121 12.25 -12.29 21.57
N GLN A 122 12.57 -12.13 22.86
CA GLN A 122 11.89 -12.85 23.91
C GLN A 122 10.39 -12.56 23.92
N LEU A 123 9.99 -11.28 23.77
CA LEU A 123 8.58 -10.92 23.71
C LEU A 123 7.84 -11.55 22.51
N VAL A 124 8.48 -11.62 21.34
CA VAL A 124 7.91 -12.31 20.17
C VAL A 124 7.76 -13.80 20.44
N ASP A 125 8.77 -14.44 21.05
CA ASP A 125 8.70 -15.85 21.41
C ASP A 125 7.60 -16.11 22.46
N ASP A 126 7.48 -15.25 23.47
CA ASP A 126 6.45 -15.33 24.51
C ASP A 126 5.03 -15.13 23.94
N GLN A 127 4.89 -14.32 22.87
CA GLN A 127 3.62 -14.07 22.21
C GLN A 127 3.31 -15.07 21.07
N ARG A 128 4.24 -15.92 20.70
CA ARG A 128 4.07 -16.89 19.59
C ARG A 128 2.82 -17.77 19.79
N GLU A 129 2.65 -18.29 20.99
CA GLU A 129 1.48 -19.10 21.33
C GLU A 129 0.16 -18.34 21.19
N ALA A 130 0.14 -17.08 21.60
CA ALA A 130 -1.04 -16.22 21.45
C ALA A 130 -1.34 -15.90 19.98
N LEU A 131 -0.31 -15.71 19.16
CA LEU A 131 -0.47 -15.49 17.69
C LEU A 131 -0.96 -16.75 17.00
N GLU A 132 -0.44 -17.92 17.35
CA GLU A 132 -0.92 -19.21 16.85
C GLU A 132 -2.37 -19.44 17.23
N TYR A 133 -2.75 -19.15 18.48
CA TYR A 133 -4.14 -19.20 18.92
C TYR A 133 -5.04 -18.28 18.11
N LEU A 134 -4.64 -17.02 17.90
CA LEU A 134 -5.40 -16.07 17.05
C LEU A 134 -5.57 -16.58 15.62
N ARG A 135 -4.52 -17.15 15.05
CA ARG A 135 -4.57 -17.78 13.73
C ARG A 135 -5.59 -18.91 13.68
N GLU A 136 -5.48 -19.86 14.59
CA GLU A 136 -6.40 -21.00 14.66
C GLU A 136 -7.86 -20.58 14.88
N LEU A 137 -8.09 -19.53 15.69
CA LEU A 137 -9.40 -18.96 15.93
C LEU A 137 -9.96 -18.31 14.67
N ILE A 138 -9.15 -17.54 13.94
CA ILE A 138 -9.54 -16.90 12.68
C ILE A 138 -9.87 -17.97 11.64
N ASP A 139 -9.02 -18.96 11.45
CA ASP A 139 -9.23 -20.06 10.52
C ASP A 139 -10.52 -20.81 10.84
N TRP A 140 -10.78 -21.09 12.12
CA TRP A 140 -11.99 -21.77 12.54
C TRP A 140 -13.26 -20.94 12.24
N ARG A 141 -13.22 -19.62 12.46
CA ARG A 141 -14.35 -18.73 12.21
C ARG A 141 -14.61 -18.44 10.74
N LEU A 142 -13.57 -18.41 9.92
CA LEU A 142 -13.67 -18.16 8.48
C LEU A 142 -13.88 -19.42 7.65
N ALA A 143 -13.66 -20.61 8.20
CA ALA A 143 -13.91 -21.87 7.49
C ALA A 143 -15.42 -22.12 7.22
N ALA A 144 -16.31 -21.46 7.96
CA ALA A 144 -17.74 -21.64 7.83
C ALA A 144 -18.37 -21.05 6.54
N PRO A 145 -17.89 -19.95 5.91
CA PRO A 145 -18.54 -19.38 4.71
C PRO A 145 -17.81 -19.67 3.40
N ALA A 146 -17.27 -20.87 3.21
CA ALA A 146 -16.67 -21.28 1.92
C ALA A 146 -17.66 -21.25 0.74
N GLN A 147 -18.97 -21.16 1.00
CA GLN A 147 -19.99 -21.09 -0.05
C GLN A 147 -20.13 -19.70 -0.69
N VAL A 148 -19.87 -18.62 0.04
CA VAL A 148 -19.99 -17.23 -0.51
C VAL A 148 -18.82 -16.90 -1.46
N GLU A 149 -17.65 -17.46 -1.25
CA GLU A 149 -16.52 -17.31 -2.19
C GLU A 149 -16.76 -18.01 -3.52
N ASN A 150 -17.55 -19.08 -3.56
CA ASN A 150 -17.81 -19.82 -4.79
C ASN A 150 -18.80 -19.10 -5.74
N GLU A 151 -19.73 -18.31 -5.25
CA GLU A 151 -20.60 -17.49 -6.11
C GLU A 151 -19.87 -16.28 -6.69
N TRP A 152 -18.98 -15.66 -5.93
CA TRP A 152 -18.19 -14.51 -6.39
C TRP A 152 -17.08 -14.92 -7.36
N THR A 153 -16.49 -16.09 -7.19
CA THR A 153 -15.47 -16.65 -8.07
C THR A 153 -16.04 -17.18 -9.39
N ALA A 154 -17.30 -17.60 -9.42
CA ALA A 154 -17.93 -18.11 -10.64
C ALA A 154 -18.09 -17.02 -11.71
N ASP A 155 -18.50 -15.80 -11.33
CA ASP A 155 -18.69 -14.68 -12.28
C ASP A 155 -17.38 -13.97 -12.67
N ASN A 156 -16.30 -14.13 -11.91
CA ASN A 156 -14.99 -13.50 -12.15
C ASN A 156 -13.87 -14.50 -12.51
N THR A 157 -14.20 -15.69 -12.97
CA THR A 157 -13.23 -16.73 -13.34
C THR A 157 -12.21 -16.30 -14.41
N TRP A 158 -12.51 -15.29 -15.20
CA TRP A 158 -11.57 -14.72 -16.17
C TRP A 158 -10.40 -13.95 -15.54
N PHE A 159 -10.52 -13.47 -14.27
CA PHE A 159 -9.43 -12.82 -13.53
C PHE A 159 -8.42 -13.84 -12.98
N TRP A 160 -8.85 -15.09 -12.73
CA TRP A 160 -8.05 -16.11 -12.09
C TRP A 160 -7.72 -17.23 -13.09
N ARG A 161 -6.75 -16.98 -13.95
CA ARG A 161 -6.36 -17.92 -15.01
C ARG A 161 -5.53 -19.09 -14.53
N PHE A 162 -5.06 -19.07 -13.29
CA PHE A 162 -4.31 -20.17 -12.67
C PHE A 162 -4.59 -20.22 -11.17
N ALA A 163 -4.38 -21.39 -10.57
CA ALA A 163 -4.48 -21.54 -9.13
C ALA A 163 -3.18 -21.07 -8.46
N ALA A 164 -3.24 -19.94 -7.75
CA ALA A 164 -2.22 -19.57 -6.77
C ALA A 164 -2.61 -20.16 -5.41
N ARG A 165 -1.62 -20.45 -4.56
CA ARG A 165 -1.93 -20.85 -3.20
C ARG A 165 -2.58 -19.69 -2.46
N PRO A 166 -3.66 -19.92 -1.70
CA PRO A 166 -4.23 -18.91 -0.84
C PRO A 166 -3.21 -18.50 0.23
N VAL A 167 -3.26 -17.25 0.64
CA VAL A 167 -2.52 -16.75 1.79
C VAL A 167 -3.52 -16.52 2.91
N ASP A 168 -3.26 -17.12 4.06
CA ASP A 168 -4.22 -17.23 5.17
C ASP A 168 -4.34 -15.96 6.03
N VAL A 169 -3.71 -14.83 5.64
CA VAL A 169 -3.84 -13.57 6.39
C VAL A 169 -5.24 -13.01 6.24
N PRO A 170 -5.97 -12.83 7.33
CA PRO A 170 -7.29 -12.24 7.27
C PRO A 170 -7.23 -10.81 6.71
N PRO A 171 -8.08 -10.46 5.73
CA PRO A 171 -8.08 -9.14 5.09
C PRO A 171 -8.19 -7.98 6.09
N ASP A 172 -9.00 -8.15 7.14
CA ASP A 172 -9.21 -7.12 8.17
C ASP A 172 -7.94 -6.81 8.97
N VAL A 173 -7.11 -7.83 9.22
CA VAL A 173 -5.84 -7.68 9.95
C VAL A 173 -4.82 -7.00 9.05
N GLU A 174 -4.76 -7.40 7.77
CA GLU A 174 -3.91 -6.77 6.77
C GLU A 174 -4.27 -5.29 6.57
N GLU A 175 -5.58 -4.98 6.40
CA GLU A 175 -6.06 -3.60 6.26
C GLU A 175 -5.68 -2.74 7.47
N HIS A 176 -5.74 -3.28 8.68
CA HIS A 176 -5.34 -2.55 9.88
C HIS A 176 -3.84 -2.22 9.88
N ALA A 177 -2.99 -3.20 9.56
CA ALA A 177 -1.54 -2.99 9.46
C ALA A 177 -1.20 -1.98 8.34
N ALA A 178 -1.86 -2.09 7.17
CA ALA A 178 -1.72 -1.16 6.06
C ALA A 178 -2.20 0.27 6.43
N ALA A 179 -3.27 0.39 7.24
CA ALA A 179 -3.73 1.68 7.72
C ALA A 179 -2.74 2.37 8.67
N LEU A 180 -2.00 1.62 9.49
CA LEU A 180 -0.90 2.17 10.28
C LEU A 180 0.21 2.74 9.39
N TYR A 181 0.59 2.01 8.33
CA TYR A 181 1.53 2.49 7.33
C TYR A 181 1.03 3.77 6.63
N GLY A 182 -0.22 3.77 6.17
CA GLY A 182 -0.84 4.93 5.51
C GLY A 182 -0.92 6.19 6.39
N ARG A 183 -0.95 6.04 7.73
CA ARG A 183 -0.87 7.15 8.70
C ARG A 183 0.56 7.54 9.06
N GLN A 184 1.56 6.90 8.43
CA GLN A 184 2.98 7.09 8.72
C GLN A 184 3.38 6.70 10.17
N GLU A 185 2.59 5.83 10.80
CA GLU A 185 2.90 5.22 12.10
C GLU A 185 3.89 4.04 11.90
N TYR A 186 5.05 4.34 11.30
CA TYR A 186 5.98 3.33 10.77
C TYR A 186 6.44 2.31 11.80
N ARG A 187 6.69 2.71 13.05
CA ARG A 187 7.10 1.79 14.11
C ARG A 187 6.01 0.75 14.42
N HIS A 188 4.76 1.18 14.53
CA HIS A 188 3.63 0.28 14.77
C HIS A 188 3.33 -0.58 13.54
N ALA A 189 3.39 0.00 12.34
CA ALA A 189 3.22 -0.74 11.10
C ALA A 189 4.30 -1.83 10.94
N ALA A 190 5.57 -1.50 11.16
CA ALA A 190 6.66 -2.47 11.09
C ALA A 190 6.48 -3.63 12.08
N ALA A 191 6.09 -3.32 13.33
CA ALA A 191 5.80 -4.34 14.33
C ALA A 191 4.63 -5.25 13.89
N ALA A 192 3.55 -4.66 13.37
CA ALA A 192 2.40 -5.41 12.86
C ALA A 192 2.80 -6.35 11.70
N PHE A 193 3.52 -5.83 10.70
CA PHE A 193 3.93 -6.65 9.55
C PHE A 193 4.96 -7.72 9.91
N ARG A 194 5.85 -7.50 10.89
CA ARG A 194 6.73 -8.55 11.41
C ARG A 194 5.94 -9.68 12.04
N LEU A 195 4.99 -9.37 12.91
CA LEU A 195 4.11 -10.38 13.51
C LEU A 195 3.36 -11.18 12.44
N LEU A 196 2.82 -10.50 11.42
CA LEU A 196 2.09 -11.15 10.34
C LEU A 196 3.00 -12.05 9.49
N THR A 197 4.23 -11.62 9.17
CA THR A 197 5.17 -12.46 8.40
C THR A 197 5.70 -13.65 9.19
N GLU A 198 5.75 -13.57 10.50
CA GLU A 198 6.08 -14.72 11.35
C GLU A 198 4.91 -15.70 11.48
N ALA A 199 3.69 -15.18 11.70
CA ALA A 199 2.49 -16.01 11.81
C ALA A 199 2.10 -16.65 10.48
N PHE A 200 2.35 -15.97 9.36
CA PHE A 200 1.98 -16.38 8.00
C PHE A 200 3.20 -16.38 7.08
N PRO A 201 3.99 -17.47 7.03
CA PRO A 201 5.26 -17.53 6.28
C PRO A 201 5.13 -17.32 4.77
N ASP A 202 3.93 -17.50 4.21
CA ASP A 202 3.63 -17.26 2.78
C ASP A 202 3.08 -15.84 2.52
N TYR A 203 3.07 -14.96 3.52
CA TYR A 203 2.58 -13.59 3.39
C TYR A 203 3.65 -12.66 2.77
N ALA A 204 3.74 -12.69 1.44
CA ALA A 204 4.70 -11.87 0.68
C ALA A 204 4.47 -10.35 0.82
N GLU A 205 3.21 -9.89 0.90
CA GLU A 205 2.90 -8.46 1.06
C GLU A 205 3.40 -7.89 2.39
N GLY A 206 3.45 -8.68 3.44
CA GLY A 206 4.04 -8.23 4.71
C GLY A 206 5.51 -7.84 4.57
N HIS A 207 6.30 -8.64 3.86
CA HIS A 207 7.68 -8.30 3.53
C HIS A 207 7.77 -7.07 2.62
N ASN A 208 6.84 -6.90 1.67
CA ASN A 208 6.77 -5.72 0.82
C ASN A 208 6.54 -4.44 1.65
N TYR A 209 5.61 -4.45 2.60
CA TYR A 209 5.40 -3.31 3.49
C TYR A 209 6.59 -3.01 4.39
N LEU A 210 7.28 -4.02 4.92
CA LEU A 210 8.52 -3.82 5.67
C LEU A 210 9.59 -3.15 4.82
N GLY A 211 9.72 -3.55 3.56
CA GLY A 211 10.62 -2.90 2.60
C GLY A 211 10.24 -1.45 2.31
N LEU A 212 8.96 -1.14 2.13
CA LEU A 212 8.47 0.22 1.94
C LEU A 212 8.76 1.11 3.15
N ILE A 213 8.51 0.61 4.37
CA ILE A 213 8.83 1.33 5.61
C ILE A 213 10.33 1.63 5.69
N ALA A 214 11.17 0.65 5.37
CA ALA A 214 12.62 0.86 5.35
C ALA A 214 13.06 1.92 4.31
N LEU A 215 12.42 1.95 3.12
CA LEU A 215 12.65 3.00 2.11
C LEU A 215 12.21 4.37 2.62
N ASP A 216 11.04 4.48 3.22
CA ASP A 216 10.52 5.75 3.74
C ASP A 216 11.40 6.31 4.85
N GLU A 217 12.03 5.45 5.65
CA GLU A 217 13.00 5.82 6.66
C GLU A 217 14.44 5.99 6.13
N GLY A 218 14.66 5.82 4.81
CA GLY A 218 15.96 6.02 4.16
C GLY A 218 16.93 4.84 4.32
N ARG A 219 16.47 3.68 4.78
CA ARG A 219 17.27 2.46 5.02
C ARG A 219 17.25 1.54 3.79
N ALA A 220 17.75 2.06 2.64
CA ALA A 220 17.66 1.38 1.34
C ALA A 220 18.29 -0.02 1.32
N GLY A 221 19.35 -0.28 2.08
CA GLY A 221 19.97 -1.61 2.19
C GLY A 221 19.03 -2.65 2.79
N GLU A 222 18.37 -2.31 3.91
CA GLU A 222 17.37 -3.17 4.57
C GLU A 222 16.14 -3.37 3.67
N ALA A 223 15.72 -2.33 2.96
CA ALA A 223 14.63 -2.43 2.00
C ALA A 223 14.91 -3.46 0.90
N VAL A 224 16.14 -3.53 0.40
CA VAL A 224 16.56 -4.55 -0.59
C VAL A 224 16.32 -5.95 -0.06
N GLU A 225 16.72 -6.25 1.18
CA GLU A 225 16.54 -7.57 1.81
C GLU A 225 15.06 -7.95 1.91
N HIS A 226 14.22 -7.02 2.34
CA HIS A 226 12.79 -7.24 2.45
C HIS A 226 12.13 -7.48 1.09
N PHE A 227 12.50 -6.71 0.05
CA PHE A 227 11.93 -6.93 -1.28
C PHE A 227 12.45 -8.21 -1.95
N GLU A 228 13.69 -8.61 -1.70
CA GLU A 228 14.19 -9.93 -2.12
C GLU A 228 13.36 -11.04 -1.47
N ARG A 229 13.03 -10.90 -0.19
CA ARG A 229 12.15 -11.84 0.51
C ARG A 229 10.73 -11.83 -0.06
N THR A 230 10.18 -10.64 -0.38
CA THR A 230 8.89 -10.52 -1.06
C THR A 230 8.84 -11.31 -2.36
N ILE A 231 9.91 -11.19 -3.17
CA ILE A 231 10.02 -11.90 -4.45
C ILE A 231 10.13 -13.41 -4.23
N GLU A 232 10.94 -13.83 -3.29
CA GLU A 232 11.11 -15.26 -2.95
C GLU A 232 9.79 -15.88 -2.53
N VAL A 233 9.11 -15.28 -1.55
CA VAL A 233 7.83 -15.77 -1.04
C VAL A 233 6.76 -15.71 -2.13
N GLY A 234 6.61 -14.56 -2.80
CA GLY A 234 5.63 -14.38 -3.87
C GLY A 234 5.81 -15.35 -5.02
N ARG A 235 7.07 -15.70 -5.38
CA ARG A 235 7.36 -16.65 -6.45
C ARG A 235 6.92 -18.08 -6.09
N ARG A 236 7.03 -18.47 -4.83
CA ARG A 236 6.58 -19.81 -4.37
C ARG A 236 5.07 -20.00 -4.48
N LEU A 237 4.30 -18.91 -4.40
CA LEU A 237 2.84 -18.91 -4.50
C LEU A 237 2.35 -19.04 -5.96
N LEU A 238 3.20 -18.76 -6.93
CA LEU A 238 2.85 -18.75 -8.34
C LEU A 238 3.24 -20.07 -9.01
N PRO A 239 2.49 -20.51 -10.04
CA PRO A 239 2.87 -21.67 -10.85
C PRO A 239 4.19 -21.40 -11.59
N ARG A 240 4.84 -22.49 -12.04
CA ARG A 240 6.11 -22.40 -12.78
C ARG A 240 6.03 -21.46 -13.99
N ARG A 241 4.90 -21.46 -14.69
CA ARG A 241 4.61 -20.58 -15.82
C ARG A 241 3.37 -19.76 -15.52
N VAL A 242 3.52 -18.46 -15.51
CA VAL A 242 2.42 -17.49 -15.43
C VAL A 242 2.14 -17.02 -16.85
N PRO A 243 0.90 -17.14 -17.36
CA PRO A 243 0.55 -16.58 -18.67
C PRO A 243 0.83 -15.08 -18.72
N ARG A 244 1.44 -14.60 -19.82
CA ARG A 244 1.85 -13.18 -19.95
C ARG A 244 0.70 -12.20 -19.64
N ALA A 245 -0.49 -12.46 -20.17
CA ALA A 245 -1.67 -11.63 -19.92
C ALA A 245 -2.16 -11.65 -18.45
N SER A 246 -1.78 -12.66 -17.66
CA SER A 246 -2.20 -12.80 -16.26
C SER A 246 -1.40 -11.92 -15.30
N TRP A 247 -0.21 -11.48 -15.66
CA TRP A 247 0.61 -10.64 -14.79
C TRP A 247 -0.12 -9.37 -14.34
N TRP A 248 -0.89 -8.76 -15.22
CA TRP A 248 -1.62 -7.53 -14.94
C TRP A 248 -3.07 -7.75 -14.52
N SER A 249 -3.70 -8.81 -14.99
CA SER A 249 -5.12 -9.09 -14.75
C SER A 249 -5.36 -9.90 -13.47
N ASP A 250 -4.41 -10.72 -13.02
CA ASP A 250 -4.56 -11.54 -11.82
C ASP A 250 -3.95 -10.84 -10.59
N LEU A 251 -4.78 -10.60 -9.57
CA LEU A 251 -4.33 -9.93 -8.34
C LEU A 251 -3.29 -10.72 -7.54
N ARG A 252 -3.26 -12.04 -7.70
CA ARG A 252 -2.31 -12.92 -7.00
C ARG A 252 -0.87 -12.78 -7.48
N THR A 253 -0.64 -12.20 -8.65
CA THR A 253 0.71 -11.86 -9.15
C THR A 253 1.27 -10.60 -8.48
N ARG A 254 0.40 -9.77 -7.90
CA ARG A 254 0.74 -8.43 -7.39
C ARG A 254 1.88 -8.41 -6.37
N PRO A 255 1.93 -9.30 -5.35
CA PRO A 255 3.04 -9.30 -4.40
C PRO A 255 4.39 -9.47 -5.09
N TYR A 256 4.49 -10.43 -6.02
CA TYR A 256 5.72 -10.67 -6.78
C TYR A 256 6.13 -9.47 -7.66
N MET A 257 5.17 -8.92 -8.40
CA MET A 257 5.42 -7.74 -9.26
C MET A 257 5.85 -6.52 -8.45
N ARG A 258 5.16 -6.25 -7.33
CA ARG A 258 5.51 -5.16 -6.40
C ARG A 258 6.90 -5.36 -5.83
N GLY A 259 7.23 -6.58 -5.42
CA GLY A 259 8.57 -6.94 -4.96
C GLY A 259 9.65 -6.57 -5.97
N LEU A 260 9.49 -6.95 -7.24
CA LEU A 260 10.44 -6.60 -8.30
C LEU A 260 10.53 -5.08 -8.56
N ARG A 261 9.40 -4.39 -8.61
CA ARG A 261 9.35 -2.93 -8.80
C ARG A 261 10.09 -2.20 -7.68
N ASN A 262 9.74 -2.53 -6.45
CA ASN A 262 10.30 -1.89 -5.28
C ASN A 262 11.76 -2.28 -5.06
N LEU A 263 12.17 -3.51 -5.43
CA LEU A 263 13.56 -3.93 -5.41
C LEU A 263 14.42 -3.10 -6.38
N ALA A 264 13.92 -2.85 -7.59
CA ALA A 264 14.63 -2.00 -8.55
C ALA A 264 14.87 -0.60 -7.99
N LEU A 265 13.83 0.03 -7.41
CA LEU A 265 13.93 1.32 -6.73
C LEU A 265 14.90 1.31 -5.55
N ALA A 266 14.77 0.33 -4.65
CA ALA A 266 15.64 0.20 -3.49
C ALA A 266 17.12 0.04 -3.88
N ARG A 267 17.41 -0.73 -4.94
CA ARG A 267 18.75 -0.90 -5.47
C ARG A 267 19.31 0.39 -6.08
N VAL A 268 18.48 1.19 -6.76
CA VAL A 268 18.89 2.54 -7.22
C VAL A 268 19.25 3.42 -6.03
N GLN A 269 18.40 3.47 -5.00
CA GLN A 269 18.66 4.27 -3.81
C GLN A 269 19.87 3.76 -3.00
N ALA A 270 20.09 2.46 -2.97
CA ALA A 270 21.27 1.84 -2.37
C ALA A 270 22.54 1.97 -3.24
N LYS A 271 22.46 2.62 -4.41
CA LYS A 271 23.54 2.81 -5.37
C LYS A 271 24.07 1.49 -5.98
N ARG A 272 23.26 0.44 -5.95
CA ARG A 272 23.54 -0.89 -6.54
C ARG A 272 23.05 -0.94 -7.99
N TYR A 273 23.58 -0.07 -8.85
CA TYR A 273 23.03 0.21 -10.19
C TYR A 273 23.03 -0.99 -11.13
N VAL A 274 24.09 -1.79 -11.13
CA VAL A 274 24.18 -2.99 -11.98
C VAL A 274 23.04 -3.97 -11.64
N GLU A 275 22.81 -4.17 -10.36
CA GLU A 275 21.74 -5.05 -9.88
C GLU A 275 20.36 -4.43 -10.10
N ALA A 276 20.23 -3.10 -10.00
CA ALA A 276 18.99 -2.38 -10.32
C ALA A 276 18.61 -2.59 -11.80
N LEU A 277 19.56 -2.41 -12.71
CA LEU A 277 19.36 -2.63 -14.16
C LEU A 277 19.00 -4.08 -14.47
N ALA A 278 19.66 -5.05 -13.83
CA ALA A 278 19.30 -6.47 -13.97
C ALA A 278 17.88 -6.76 -13.45
N THR A 279 17.44 -6.06 -12.38
CA THR A 279 16.06 -6.17 -11.90
C THR A 279 15.06 -5.58 -12.90
N CYS A 280 15.42 -4.46 -13.55
CA CYS A 280 14.60 -3.90 -14.62
C CYS A 280 14.47 -4.86 -15.82
N ASP A 281 15.54 -5.58 -16.16
CA ASP A 281 15.47 -6.61 -17.21
C ASP A 281 14.52 -7.74 -16.83
N ARG A 282 14.52 -8.17 -15.57
CA ARG A 282 13.56 -9.14 -15.04
C ARG A 282 12.12 -8.64 -15.10
N LEU A 283 11.85 -7.38 -14.73
CA LEU A 283 10.51 -6.77 -14.81
C LEU A 283 9.94 -6.87 -16.24
N VAL A 284 10.77 -6.59 -17.24
CA VAL A 284 10.35 -6.68 -18.64
C VAL A 284 10.14 -8.13 -19.06
N ALA A 285 11.13 -8.99 -18.79
CA ALA A 285 11.14 -10.37 -19.29
C ALA A 285 10.07 -11.25 -18.60
N GLU A 286 9.89 -11.09 -17.30
CA GLU A 286 9.00 -11.93 -16.50
C GLU A 286 7.59 -11.36 -16.41
N CYS A 287 7.43 -10.04 -16.21
CA CYS A 287 6.16 -9.40 -15.87
C CYS A 287 5.57 -8.52 -16.98
N ASP A 288 6.28 -8.33 -18.09
CA ASP A 288 5.90 -7.40 -19.17
C ASP A 288 5.74 -5.94 -18.69
N ASP A 289 6.53 -5.53 -17.70
CA ASP A 289 6.49 -4.21 -17.07
C ASP A 289 7.60 -3.30 -17.60
N ALA A 290 7.52 -2.95 -18.88
CA ALA A 290 8.51 -2.08 -19.52
C ALA A 290 8.46 -0.65 -18.99
N MET A 291 7.28 -0.18 -18.56
CA MET A 291 7.10 1.20 -18.07
C MET A 291 7.83 1.44 -16.74
N THR A 292 7.57 0.63 -15.73
CA THR A 292 8.29 0.74 -14.45
C THR A 292 9.79 0.52 -14.63
N ALA A 293 10.18 -0.45 -15.46
CA ALA A 293 11.57 -0.69 -15.78
C ALA A 293 12.25 0.55 -16.40
N ALA A 294 11.56 1.26 -17.30
CA ALA A 294 12.09 2.47 -17.93
C ALA A 294 12.31 3.61 -16.93
N ALA A 295 11.38 3.83 -15.99
CA ALA A 295 11.50 4.82 -14.92
C ALA A 295 12.75 4.58 -14.05
N HIS A 296 12.92 3.34 -13.58
CA HIS A 296 14.08 2.99 -12.75
C HIS A 296 15.40 3.01 -13.53
N ARG A 297 15.39 2.59 -14.81
CA ARG A 297 16.56 2.71 -15.71
C ARG A 297 16.96 4.17 -15.89
N ALA A 298 15.99 5.08 -16.13
CA ALA A 298 16.26 6.51 -16.29
C ALA A 298 16.99 7.07 -15.06
N SER A 299 16.50 6.78 -13.86
CA SER A 299 17.14 7.19 -12.60
C SER A 299 18.54 6.60 -12.43
N ALA A 300 18.71 5.30 -12.68
CA ALA A 300 19.99 4.62 -12.58
C ALA A 300 21.01 5.19 -13.57
N TYR A 301 20.62 5.38 -14.83
CA TYR A 301 21.51 5.91 -15.87
C TYR A 301 21.92 7.37 -15.61
N LEU A 302 21.03 8.21 -15.07
CA LEU A 302 21.37 9.55 -14.61
C LEU A 302 22.48 9.53 -13.56
N ASP A 303 22.35 8.67 -12.57
CA ASP A 303 23.31 8.59 -11.47
C ASP A 303 24.70 8.12 -11.93
N ILE A 304 24.77 7.22 -12.92
CA ILE A 304 26.05 6.72 -13.45
C ILE A 304 26.60 7.53 -14.64
N GLY A 305 25.89 8.60 -15.06
CA GLY A 305 26.37 9.49 -16.12
C GLY A 305 26.13 9.00 -17.55
N ARG A 306 25.23 8.03 -17.74
CA ARG A 306 24.82 7.53 -19.06
C ARG A 306 23.61 8.33 -19.57
N TRP A 307 23.90 9.59 -19.95
CA TRP A 307 22.86 10.60 -20.21
C TRP A 307 21.95 10.25 -21.38
N GLN A 308 22.48 9.66 -22.46
CA GLN A 308 21.68 9.31 -23.62
C GLN A 308 20.68 8.20 -23.27
N GLU A 309 21.16 7.16 -22.59
CA GLU A 309 20.29 6.05 -22.17
C GLU A 309 19.26 6.49 -21.12
N ALA A 310 19.62 7.42 -20.25
CA ALA A 310 18.68 8.02 -19.31
C ALA A 310 17.56 8.77 -20.06
N LEU A 311 17.94 9.57 -21.07
CA LEU A 311 17.00 10.31 -21.89
C LEU A 311 16.07 9.38 -22.68
N ASP A 312 16.61 8.33 -23.29
CA ASP A 312 15.84 7.38 -24.10
C ASP A 312 14.85 6.60 -23.23
N ALA A 313 15.28 6.18 -22.03
CA ALA A 313 14.41 5.51 -21.07
C ALA A 313 13.27 6.44 -20.58
N ALA A 314 13.59 7.68 -20.21
CA ALA A 314 12.57 8.64 -19.75
C ALA A 314 11.62 9.07 -20.87
N ARG A 315 12.10 9.23 -22.09
CA ARG A 315 11.25 9.53 -23.28
C ARG A 315 10.26 8.42 -23.60
N TYR A 316 10.60 7.18 -23.33
CA TYR A 316 9.70 6.06 -23.55
C TYR A 316 8.39 6.19 -22.79
N ILE A 317 8.39 6.84 -21.63
CA ILE A 317 7.25 6.88 -20.72
C ILE A 317 6.73 8.27 -20.37
N HIS A 318 7.40 9.35 -20.77
CA HIS A 318 7.09 10.71 -20.31
C HIS A 318 5.64 11.17 -20.57
N GLN A 319 5.00 10.71 -21.65
CA GLN A 319 3.61 11.06 -21.96
C GLN A 319 2.59 10.33 -21.06
N ILE A 320 2.95 9.15 -20.57
CA ILE A 320 2.08 8.32 -19.72
C ILE A 320 2.37 8.60 -18.23
N SER A 321 3.64 8.86 -17.91
CA SER A 321 4.09 9.21 -16.56
C SER A 321 4.83 10.56 -16.61
N PRO A 322 4.11 11.69 -16.52
CA PRO A 322 4.71 13.01 -16.67
C PRO A 322 5.82 13.34 -15.67
N GLY A 323 5.85 12.70 -14.50
CA GLY A 323 6.95 12.83 -13.52
C GLY A 323 8.30 12.45 -14.11
N GLU A 324 8.33 11.51 -15.05
CA GLU A 324 9.55 11.05 -15.72
C GLU A 324 10.10 12.09 -16.71
N SER A 325 9.33 13.09 -17.11
CA SER A 325 9.79 14.23 -17.87
C SER A 325 10.87 15.01 -17.12
N LEU A 326 10.88 15.00 -15.79
CA LEU A 326 11.94 15.63 -15.00
C LEU A 326 13.29 14.93 -15.19
N LEU A 327 13.29 13.59 -15.24
CA LEU A 327 14.49 12.80 -15.52
C LEU A 327 15.02 13.06 -16.95
N ALA A 328 14.10 13.13 -17.92
CA ALA A 328 14.43 13.51 -19.29
C ALA A 328 15.00 14.92 -19.37
N ALA A 329 14.47 15.88 -18.60
CA ALA A 329 14.97 17.25 -18.53
C ALA A 329 16.43 17.27 -18.03
N PHE A 330 16.74 16.56 -16.95
CA PHE A 330 18.11 16.48 -16.43
C PHE A 330 19.07 15.84 -17.45
N ALA A 331 18.67 14.72 -18.07
CA ALA A 331 19.49 14.04 -19.07
C ALA A 331 19.73 14.91 -20.30
N ALA A 332 18.71 15.59 -20.82
CA ALA A 332 18.83 16.50 -21.96
C ALA A 332 19.76 17.70 -21.65
N PHE A 333 19.67 18.25 -20.43
CA PHE A 333 20.57 19.31 -19.98
C PHE A 333 22.05 18.87 -19.98
N GLU A 334 22.33 17.68 -19.43
CA GLU A 334 23.71 17.14 -19.41
C GLU A 334 24.24 16.87 -20.83
N LEU A 335 23.36 16.53 -21.77
CA LEU A 335 23.67 16.39 -23.20
C LEU A 335 23.77 17.72 -23.96
N ARG A 336 23.66 18.89 -23.28
CA ARG A 336 23.65 20.21 -23.88
C ARG A 336 22.48 20.50 -24.81
N ARG A 337 21.38 19.80 -24.66
CA ARG A 337 20.13 19.99 -25.43
C ARG A 337 19.17 20.89 -24.64
N GLU A 338 19.56 22.15 -24.42
CA GLU A 338 18.85 23.03 -23.48
C GLU A 338 17.38 23.30 -23.86
N GLY A 339 17.05 23.47 -25.16
CA GLY A 339 15.67 23.67 -25.60
C GLY A 339 14.78 22.48 -25.22
N GLU A 340 15.27 21.26 -25.44
CA GLU A 340 14.58 20.04 -25.07
C GLU A 340 14.50 19.88 -23.55
N ALA A 341 15.55 20.20 -22.82
CA ALA A 341 15.57 20.19 -21.35
C ALA A 341 14.50 21.11 -20.76
N ARG A 342 14.31 22.31 -21.31
CA ARG A 342 13.27 23.27 -20.90
C ARG A 342 11.86 22.73 -21.19
N ALA A 343 11.64 22.10 -22.37
CA ALA A 343 10.34 21.54 -22.72
C ALA A 343 9.95 20.39 -21.79
N PHE A 344 10.86 19.46 -21.53
CA PHE A 344 10.63 18.38 -20.56
C PHE A 344 10.40 18.90 -19.13
N PHE A 345 11.17 19.90 -18.73
CA PHE A 345 10.99 20.53 -17.43
C PHE A 345 9.59 21.17 -17.29
N LEU A 346 9.15 21.95 -18.29
CA LEU A 346 7.86 22.57 -18.27
C LEU A 346 6.72 21.53 -18.22
N HIS A 347 6.84 20.47 -19.03
CA HIS A 347 5.88 19.36 -19.01
C HIS A 347 5.79 18.72 -17.62
N ALA A 348 6.94 18.43 -16.98
CA ALA A 348 6.96 17.90 -15.62
C ALA A 348 6.32 18.85 -14.60
N VAL A 349 6.66 20.16 -14.65
CA VAL A 349 6.15 21.18 -13.72
C VAL A 349 4.64 21.32 -13.79
N LEU A 350 4.08 21.34 -15.01
CA LEU A 350 2.64 21.53 -15.19
C LEU A 350 1.82 20.32 -14.73
N ASN A 351 2.39 19.13 -14.83
CA ASN A 351 1.72 17.89 -14.44
C ASN A 351 1.97 17.46 -13.00
N LYS A 352 3.19 17.71 -12.48
CA LYS A 352 3.67 17.25 -11.17
C LYS A 352 4.44 18.33 -10.43
N PRO A 353 3.79 19.47 -10.09
CA PRO A 353 4.47 20.63 -9.52
C PRO A 353 5.13 20.34 -8.18
N ARG A 354 4.52 19.52 -7.31
CA ARG A 354 5.10 19.20 -6.01
C ARG A 354 6.28 18.24 -6.12
N THR A 355 6.23 17.29 -7.06
CA THR A 355 7.38 16.44 -7.39
C THR A 355 8.56 17.28 -7.83
N VAL A 356 8.38 18.15 -8.82
CA VAL A 356 9.47 18.97 -9.37
C VAL A 356 10.01 19.95 -8.32
N GLY A 357 9.12 20.68 -7.64
CA GLY A 357 9.51 21.61 -6.61
C GLY A 357 10.23 20.90 -5.44
N GLY A 358 9.74 19.74 -4.99
CA GLY A 358 10.36 18.94 -3.94
C GLY A 358 11.79 18.54 -4.28
N VAL A 359 12.03 18.07 -5.52
CA VAL A 359 13.38 17.73 -6.04
C VAL A 359 14.28 18.96 -6.06
N LEU A 360 13.76 20.13 -6.39
CA LEU A 360 14.52 21.40 -6.38
C LEU A 360 14.69 21.98 -4.97
N GLY A 361 14.04 21.44 -3.95
CA GLY A 361 14.11 21.90 -2.56
C GLY A 361 13.10 22.98 -2.20
N VAL A 362 12.05 23.14 -2.98
CA VAL A 362 10.93 24.04 -2.67
C VAL A 362 10.10 23.45 -1.54
N ARG A 363 9.76 24.28 -0.57
CA ARG A 363 8.87 23.89 0.52
C ARG A 363 7.41 24.15 0.14
N PHE A 364 6.56 23.14 0.31
CA PHE A 364 5.13 23.23 0.10
C PHE A 364 4.37 23.17 1.42
N VAL A 365 3.22 23.80 1.44
CA VAL A 365 2.23 23.59 2.51
C VAL A 365 1.69 22.17 2.46
N ARG A 366 1.08 21.72 3.56
CA ARG A 366 0.47 20.38 3.64
C ARG A 366 -0.45 20.12 2.43
N PRO A 367 -0.41 18.93 1.82
CA PRO A 367 -1.33 18.55 0.75
C PRO A 367 -2.79 18.68 1.17
N ARG A 368 -3.64 19.19 0.29
CA ARG A 368 -5.08 19.41 0.55
C ARG A 368 -5.93 18.20 0.24
N ASP A 369 -5.50 17.41 -0.71
CA ASP A 369 -6.22 16.22 -1.20
C ASP A 369 -5.26 15.07 -1.50
N ARG A 370 -5.82 13.94 -1.96
CA ARG A 370 -5.07 12.73 -2.27
C ARG A 370 -4.08 12.92 -3.42
N ASP A 371 -4.46 13.66 -4.45
CA ASP A 371 -3.65 13.83 -5.65
C ASP A 371 -2.41 14.69 -5.34
N GLU A 372 -2.60 15.79 -4.58
CA GLU A 372 -1.49 16.58 -4.07
C GLU A 372 -0.59 15.77 -3.10
N ALA A 373 -1.16 14.86 -2.31
CA ALA A 373 -0.39 14.00 -1.42
C ALA A 373 0.46 12.99 -2.21
N VAL A 374 -0.07 12.41 -3.27
CA VAL A 374 0.68 11.51 -4.17
C VAL A 374 1.80 12.28 -4.84
N ASP A 375 1.51 13.44 -5.46
CA ASP A 375 2.53 14.29 -6.09
C ASP A 375 3.63 14.73 -5.11
N HIS A 376 3.27 15.06 -3.87
CA HIS A 376 4.23 15.40 -2.82
C HIS A 376 5.14 14.21 -2.44
N ASN A 377 4.55 13.03 -2.24
CA ASN A 377 5.30 11.83 -1.86
C ASN A 377 6.23 11.37 -2.98
N ASP A 378 5.78 11.43 -4.24
CA ASP A 378 6.63 11.20 -5.43
C ASP A 378 7.85 12.14 -5.40
N GLY A 379 7.62 13.41 -5.06
CA GLY A 379 8.69 14.42 -4.93
C GLY A 379 9.69 14.11 -3.82
N VAL A 380 9.23 13.66 -2.66
CA VAL A 380 10.09 13.24 -1.55
C VAL A 380 10.95 12.03 -1.94
N LEU A 381 10.33 11.04 -2.57
CA LEU A 381 11.00 9.82 -3.00
C LEU A 381 12.06 10.12 -4.09
N LEU A 382 11.68 10.90 -5.10
CA LEU A 382 12.57 11.27 -6.19
C LEU A 382 13.70 12.19 -5.72
N ALA A 383 13.44 13.12 -4.81
CA ALA A 383 14.46 13.99 -4.22
C ALA A 383 15.53 13.18 -3.49
N ARG A 384 15.15 12.13 -2.74
CA ARG A 384 16.09 11.21 -2.09
C ARG A 384 16.91 10.44 -3.12
N THR A 385 16.26 9.92 -4.16
CA THR A 385 16.92 9.18 -5.24
C THR A 385 17.98 10.01 -5.95
N LEU A 386 17.67 11.28 -6.24
CA LEU A 386 18.53 12.20 -7.00
C LEU A 386 19.42 13.11 -6.13
N ASP A 387 19.43 12.96 -4.81
CA ASP A 387 20.14 13.89 -3.91
C ASP A 387 21.63 13.98 -4.24
N ASP A 388 22.29 12.84 -4.43
CA ASP A 388 23.72 12.79 -4.78
C ASP A 388 23.99 13.40 -6.16
N PHE A 389 23.15 13.10 -7.15
CA PHE A 389 23.23 13.68 -8.48
C PHE A 389 23.12 15.20 -8.43
N LEU A 390 22.10 15.76 -7.80
CA LEU A 390 21.82 17.19 -7.84
C LEU A 390 22.71 18.02 -6.92
N ARG A 391 23.10 17.51 -5.77
CA ARG A 391 23.86 18.30 -4.79
C ARG A 391 25.35 18.19 -4.96
N ARG A 392 25.84 16.98 -5.22
CA ARG A 392 27.28 16.70 -5.24
C ARG A 392 27.86 16.64 -6.64
N ARG A 393 27.21 15.88 -7.53
CA ARG A 393 27.76 15.61 -8.86
C ARG A 393 27.41 16.67 -9.88
N ARG A 394 26.15 17.17 -9.89
CA ARG A 394 25.65 18.08 -10.92
C ARG A 394 24.92 19.31 -10.34
N PRO A 395 25.57 20.12 -9.52
CA PRO A 395 24.95 21.32 -8.95
C PRO A 395 24.55 22.36 -10.00
N ALA A 396 25.14 22.29 -11.22
CA ALA A 396 24.76 23.13 -12.35
C ALA A 396 23.33 22.85 -12.84
N SER A 397 22.95 21.54 -12.94
CA SER A 397 21.59 21.14 -13.29
C SER A 397 20.59 21.70 -12.27
N ARG A 398 20.86 21.56 -10.99
CA ARG A 398 19.98 22.10 -9.94
C ARG A 398 19.79 23.61 -10.05
N ARG A 399 20.88 24.36 -10.29
CA ARG A 399 20.83 25.82 -10.46
C ARG A 399 20.03 26.22 -11.69
N PHE A 400 20.27 25.54 -12.82
CA PHE A 400 19.57 25.81 -14.07
C PHE A 400 18.04 25.60 -13.91
N PHE A 401 17.61 24.44 -13.42
CA PHE A 401 16.20 24.15 -13.25
C PHE A 401 15.58 24.93 -12.10
N GLY A 402 16.33 25.29 -11.07
CA GLY A 402 15.87 26.22 -10.03
C GLY A 402 15.58 27.63 -10.59
N ALA A 403 16.42 28.12 -11.50
CA ALA A 403 16.16 29.38 -12.19
C ALA A 403 14.92 29.31 -13.11
N LEU A 404 14.72 28.19 -13.80
CA LEU A 404 13.52 27.96 -14.60
C LEU A 404 12.24 27.89 -13.73
N TRP A 405 12.31 27.26 -12.57
CA TRP A 405 11.19 27.23 -11.61
C TRP A 405 10.74 28.61 -11.19
N GLU A 406 11.68 29.54 -10.98
CA GLU A 406 11.39 30.92 -10.60
C GLU A 406 11.02 31.82 -11.81
N HIS A 407 11.11 31.30 -13.04
CA HIS A 407 10.80 32.07 -14.24
C HIS A 407 9.34 32.54 -14.25
N PRO A 408 9.04 33.84 -14.58
CA PRO A 408 7.68 34.37 -14.55
C PRO A 408 6.66 33.61 -15.38
N MET A 409 7.09 33.05 -16.53
CA MET A 409 6.23 32.23 -17.37
C MET A 409 5.79 30.95 -16.64
N VAL A 410 6.71 30.26 -15.95
CA VAL A 410 6.39 29.02 -15.21
C VAL A 410 5.44 29.33 -14.06
N LYS A 411 5.68 30.41 -13.30
CA LYS A 411 4.78 30.84 -12.22
C LYS A 411 3.39 31.18 -12.74
N GLY A 412 3.30 31.91 -13.87
CA GLY A 412 2.01 32.23 -14.49
C GLY A 412 1.25 31.01 -14.98
N LEU A 413 1.96 30.03 -15.57
CA LEU A 413 1.34 28.77 -16.01
C LEU A 413 0.89 27.90 -14.82
N LEU A 414 1.64 27.87 -13.74
CA LEU A 414 1.22 27.17 -12.51
C LEU A 414 -0.04 27.81 -11.90
N GLU A 415 -0.13 29.13 -11.88
CA GLU A 415 -1.35 29.84 -11.45
C GLU A 415 -2.53 29.51 -12.37
N GLU A 416 -2.31 29.46 -13.69
CA GLU A 416 -3.34 29.09 -14.65
C GLU A 416 -3.82 27.64 -14.44
N VAL A 417 -2.90 26.67 -14.27
CA VAL A 417 -3.26 25.28 -13.96
C VAL A 417 -4.11 25.21 -12.69
N ALA A 418 -3.72 25.92 -11.63
CA ALA A 418 -4.48 25.93 -10.37
C ALA A 418 -5.90 26.50 -10.57
N LEU A 419 -6.05 27.60 -11.31
CA LEU A 419 -7.35 28.20 -11.59
C LEU A 419 -8.24 27.31 -12.45
N VAL A 420 -7.68 26.71 -13.51
CA VAL A 420 -8.43 25.83 -14.42
C VAL A 420 -8.84 24.55 -13.69
N SER A 421 -7.96 23.99 -12.86
CA SER A 421 -8.28 22.80 -12.04
C SER A 421 -9.39 23.11 -11.03
N ALA A 422 -9.33 24.26 -10.34
CA ALA A 422 -10.38 24.67 -9.41
C ALA A 422 -11.74 24.83 -10.12
N ARG A 423 -11.75 25.46 -11.28
CA ARG A 423 -12.96 25.62 -12.10
C ARG A 423 -13.53 24.27 -12.55
N TRP A 424 -12.69 23.35 -12.99
CA TRP A 424 -13.10 22.00 -13.37
C TRP A 424 -13.69 21.21 -12.18
N GLN A 425 -13.12 21.36 -10.98
CA GLN A 425 -13.65 20.68 -9.79
C GLN A 425 -15.04 21.17 -9.40
N VAL A 426 -15.38 22.43 -9.63
CA VAL A 426 -16.70 22.98 -9.36
C VAL A 426 -17.72 22.51 -10.40
N ASP A 427 -17.32 22.40 -11.67
CA ASP A 427 -18.22 22.05 -12.79
C ASP A 427 -18.02 20.60 -13.29
N ARG A 428 -17.92 19.64 -12.36
CA ARG A 428 -17.78 18.19 -12.69
C ARG A 428 -18.94 17.62 -13.55
N LYS A 429 -20.07 18.32 -13.66
CA LYS A 429 -21.20 17.88 -14.48
C LYS A 429 -21.05 18.19 -15.98
N GLY A 430 -19.93 18.79 -16.37
CA GLY A 430 -19.52 18.88 -17.78
C GLY A 430 -20.31 19.88 -18.63
N GLN A 431 -20.90 20.91 -18.02
CA GLN A 431 -21.57 21.98 -18.77
C GLN A 431 -20.58 22.90 -19.46
N ASP A 432 -19.39 23.12 -18.88
CA ASP A 432 -18.31 23.90 -19.46
C ASP A 432 -17.06 23.06 -19.71
N ARG A 433 -16.95 22.46 -20.87
CA ARG A 433 -15.76 21.69 -21.27
C ARG A 433 -14.50 22.54 -21.46
N SER A 434 -14.63 23.88 -21.55
CA SER A 434 -13.49 24.77 -21.82
C SER A 434 -12.39 24.66 -20.76
N ALA A 435 -12.74 24.47 -19.49
CA ALA A 435 -11.77 24.27 -18.41
C ALA A 435 -11.04 22.92 -18.56
N PHE A 436 -11.77 21.86 -18.88
CA PHE A 436 -11.19 20.55 -19.14
C PHE A 436 -10.25 20.56 -20.34
N ASP A 437 -10.70 21.11 -21.48
CA ASP A 437 -9.92 21.18 -22.71
C ASP A 437 -8.64 22.00 -22.49
N ARG A 438 -8.73 23.12 -21.75
CA ARG A 438 -7.55 23.93 -21.41
C ARG A 438 -6.60 23.21 -20.46
N MET A 439 -7.11 22.45 -19.49
CA MET A 439 -6.29 21.62 -18.61
C MET A 439 -5.55 20.56 -19.40
N GLN A 440 -6.25 19.85 -20.31
CA GLN A 440 -5.62 18.85 -21.19
C GLN A 440 -4.54 19.47 -22.08
N GLU A 441 -4.79 20.67 -22.63
CA GLU A 441 -3.79 21.39 -23.42
C GLU A 441 -2.55 21.73 -22.58
N LEU A 442 -2.70 22.31 -21.38
CA LEU A 442 -1.60 22.70 -20.51
C LEU A 442 -0.76 21.50 -20.05
N HIS A 443 -1.40 20.35 -19.85
CA HIS A 443 -0.73 19.11 -19.44
C HIS A 443 -0.10 18.34 -20.62
N SER A 444 -0.33 18.77 -21.86
CA SER A 444 0.19 18.05 -23.04
C SER A 444 1.67 18.33 -23.28
N TRP A 445 2.36 17.33 -23.84
CA TRP A 445 3.73 17.46 -24.32
C TRP A 445 3.83 18.50 -25.46
N GLU A 446 2.84 18.56 -26.34
CA GLU A 446 2.76 19.48 -27.46
C GLU A 446 2.75 20.93 -26.99
N PHE A 447 2.04 21.24 -25.92
CA PHE A 447 2.05 22.58 -25.32
C PHE A 447 3.44 22.92 -24.76
N ALA A 448 4.02 22.04 -23.96
CA ALA A 448 5.32 22.28 -23.34
C ALA A 448 6.44 22.46 -24.37
N SER A 449 6.45 21.64 -25.42
CA SER A 449 7.43 21.72 -26.49
C SER A 449 7.31 22.98 -27.38
N ARG A 450 6.07 23.47 -27.60
CA ARG A 450 5.86 24.75 -28.30
C ARG A 450 6.22 25.96 -27.44
N ALA A 451 5.89 25.91 -26.14
CA ALA A 451 6.12 27.02 -25.24
C ALA A 451 7.61 27.27 -24.96
N TRP A 452 8.42 26.19 -24.92
CA TRP A 452 9.84 26.26 -24.66
C TRP A 452 10.70 25.46 -25.64
N GLY A 453 10.32 25.44 -26.94
CA GLY A 453 11.10 24.83 -28.00
C GLY A 453 12.40 25.58 -28.33
N ALA A 454 13.04 25.22 -29.45
CA ALA A 454 14.40 25.62 -29.84
C ALA A 454 14.70 27.14 -29.78
N ASP A 455 13.70 27.99 -29.93
CA ASP A 455 13.83 29.45 -30.01
C ASP A 455 13.67 30.18 -28.65
N GLY A 456 13.63 29.44 -27.53
CA GLY A 456 13.45 30.02 -26.20
C GLY A 456 11.99 30.35 -25.83
N PRO A 457 11.75 30.95 -24.65
CA PRO A 457 10.40 31.21 -24.20
C PRO A 457 9.71 32.25 -25.09
N ARG A 458 8.77 31.80 -25.92
CA ARG A 458 7.91 32.72 -26.64
C ARG A 458 7.00 33.45 -25.62
N PRO A 459 6.75 34.76 -25.79
CA PRO A 459 5.94 35.53 -24.84
C PRO A 459 4.45 35.11 -24.91
N MET A 460 4.09 34.03 -24.24
CA MET A 460 2.67 33.69 -23.99
C MET A 460 2.07 34.53 -22.85
N ILE A 461 2.93 35.27 -22.13
CA ILE A 461 2.57 36.12 -20.99
C ILE A 461 1.44 37.12 -21.24
N PRO A 462 1.33 37.81 -22.42
CA PRO A 462 0.25 38.77 -22.62
C PRO A 462 -1.13 38.12 -22.63
N LEU A 463 -1.27 36.93 -23.21
CA LEU A 463 -2.56 36.18 -23.25
C LEU A 463 -2.95 35.67 -21.85
N LEU A 464 -1.97 35.18 -21.08
CA LEU A 464 -2.20 34.68 -19.72
C LEU A 464 -2.61 35.77 -18.74
N ARG A 465 -1.96 36.95 -18.78
CA ARG A 465 -2.30 38.11 -17.94
C ARG A 465 -3.73 38.62 -18.18
N THR A 466 -4.18 38.62 -19.41
CA THR A 466 -5.54 39.06 -19.74
C THR A 466 -6.59 38.05 -19.25
N ARG A 467 -6.34 36.75 -19.34
CA ARG A 467 -7.27 35.72 -18.83
C ARG A 467 -7.31 35.63 -17.31
N VAL A 468 -6.15 35.74 -16.65
CA VAL A 468 -6.09 35.74 -15.16
C VAL A 468 -6.81 36.94 -14.56
N ARG A 469 -6.72 38.12 -15.18
CA ARG A 469 -7.49 39.31 -14.74
C ARG A 469 -9.01 39.15 -14.89
N GLY A 470 -9.46 38.51 -15.99
CA GLY A 470 -10.89 38.22 -16.17
C GLY A 470 -11.47 37.24 -15.16
N LEU A 471 -10.66 36.26 -14.69
CA LEU A 471 -11.10 35.27 -13.70
C LEU A 471 -11.11 35.80 -12.27
N ARG A 472 -10.28 36.80 -11.94
CA ARG A 472 -10.30 37.49 -10.62
C ARG A 472 -11.48 38.44 -10.40
N GLN A 473 -12.19 38.80 -11.45
CA GLN A 473 -13.40 39.61 -11.37
C GLN A 473 -14.70 38.84 -11.21
N LEU A 474 -14.61 37.50 -11.14
CA LEU A 474 -15.76 36.57 -10.98
C LEU A 474 -15.89 36.00 -9.55
N HIS A 475 -15.23 36.64 -8.58
CA HIS A 475 -15.40 36.35 -7.14
C HIS A 475 -16.00 37.54 -6.41
#